data_d6321cfaf8cf5dc8885fc2b9f1be651d
#
_entry.id   d6321cfaf8cf5dc8885fc2b9f1be651d
#
_cell.length_a   1.000
_cell.length_b   1.000
_cell.length_c   1.000
_cell.angle_alpha   90.00
_cell.angle_beta   90.00
_cell.angle_gamma   90.00
#
_symmetry.space_group_name_H-M   'P 1'
#
loop_
_entity.id
_entity.type
_entity.pdbx_description
1 polymer ?
#
loop_
_entity_poly.entity_id
_entity_poly.type
_entity_poly.pdbx_seq_one_letter_code
_entity_poly.pdbx_strand_id
1 'polypeptide(L)'
;MLAILDAGRYRWRMNLEDHLGDIIRKARAMSGVSAATAANAAGISETELSALEETGRASPRLGLAALAQCLGLNPARLEGIAKGWHPAEKDLGPWRELRVFTTAGEGETVNCFLVWDEVTRDAALFDTGFDAKLIRDTIAAEGLTLRHIFITHSHFDHVSALGALREAFPKVRLHSSSKNAPVDQRNKPSEIIPLGGLRVTYRETPGHAEDGVTYVVGNWQEDAPHVAIVGDAIFAGSIGRGNQSWDLARQKVREQILTLPPATLICPGHGPLTTVAEEKANNPFF
;
A
#
# COMPACT_ATOMS: atom_id res chain seq x y z
N MET A 1 6.44 0.39 20.70
CA MET A 1 6.93 -0.95 21.09
C MET A 1 7.48 -1.57 19.81
N LEU A 2 8.80 -1.50 19.64
CA LEU A 2 9.50 -1.94 18.42
C LEU A 2 9.54 -3.47 18.41
N ALA A 3 9.01 -4.06 17.38
CA ALA A 3 9.15 -5.50 17.13
C ALA A 3 10.16 -5.73 16.01
N ILE A 4 11.34 -6.18 16.39
CA ILE A 4 12.27 -6.84 15.47
C ILE A 4 11.71 -8.25 15.28
N LEU A 5 11.31 -8.58 14.05
CA LEU A 5 10.75 -9.90 13.74
C LEU A 5 11.84 -10.84 13.25
N ASP A 6 12.02 -11.90 14.03
CA ASP A 6 12.82 -13.07 13.73
C ASP A 6 12.24 -13.80 12.49
N ALA A 7 13.12 -14.29 11.63
CA ALA A 7 12.78 -14.95 10.38
C ALA A 7 11.91 -16.19 10.63
N GLY A 8 10.60 -16.08 10.38
CA GLY A 8 9.80 -17.28 10.39
C GLY A 8 8.28 -17.17 10.56
N ARG A 9 7.76 -16.18 11.25
CA ARG A 9 6.30 -16.02 11.36
C ARG A 9 5.92 -14.58 11.64
N TYR A 10 5.42 -13.90 10.60
CA TYR A 10 4.74 -12.62 10.75
C TYR A 10 3.39 -12.89 11.44
N ARG A 11 3.33 -12.73 12.77
CA ARG A 11 2.11 -12.86 13.57
C ARG A 11 1.64 -11.51 14.07
N TRP A 12 1.24 -10.60 13.16
CA TRP A 12 0.52 -9.41 13.55
C TRP A 12 -0.78 -9.35 12.76
N ARG A 13 -1.89 -9.43 13.47
CA ARG A 13 -3.17 -9.02 12.90
C ARG A 13 -3.17 -7.49 12.87
N MET A 14 -2.54 -6.92 11.85
CA MET A 14 -2.70 -5.50 11.59
C MET A 14 -4.16 -5.23 11.28
N ASN A 15 -4.71 -4.16 11.86
CA ASN A 15 -6.02 -3.69 11.44
C ASN A 15 -5.96 -3.26 9.98
N LEU A 16 -7.09 -3.33 9.28
CA LEU A 16 -7.21 -2.67 7.98
C LEU A 16 -6.85 -1.19 8.16
N GLU A 17 -6.29 -0.58 7.12
CA GLU A 17 -6.02 0.86 7.11
C GLU A 17 -7.32 1.66 7.29
N ASP A 18 -8.36 1.27 6.55
CA ASP A 18 -9.67 1.88 6.62
C ASP A 18 -10.68 0.93 7.26
N HIS A 19 -11.36 1.36 8.29
CA HIS A 19 -12.54 0.66 8.76
C HIS A 19 -13.76 0.98 7.88
N LEU A 20 -14.88 0.29 8.09
CA LEU A 20 -16.11 0.47 7.31
C LEU A 20 -16.52 1.93 7.12
N GLY A 21 -16.43 2.73 8.17
CA GLY A 21 -16.80 4.15 8.13
C GLY A 21 -15.85 4.98 7.28
N ASP A 22 -14.55 4.72 7.32
CA ASP A 22 -13.55 5.39 6.48
C ASP A 22 -13.79 5.11 5.00
N ILE A 23 -14.09 3.84 4.65
CA ILE A 23 -14.43 3.43 3.29
C ILE A 23 -15.65 4.20 2.79
N ILE A 24 -16.73 4.26 3.60
CA ILE A 24 -17.96 4.97 3.28
C ILE A 24 -17.68 6.47 3.12
N ARG A 25 -17.02 7.09 4.08
CA ARG A 25 -16.66 8.51 4.07
C ARG A 25 -15.81 8.87 2.85
N LYS A 26 -14.81 8.04 2.57
CA LYS A 26 -13.92 8.18 1.41
C LYS A 26 -14.69 8.11 0.11
N ALA A 27 -15.49 7.06 -0.10
CA ALA A 27 -16.31 6.89 -1.29
C ALA A 27 -17.29 8.05 -1.48
N ARG A 28 -17.98 8.48 -0.39
CA ARG A 28 -18.92 9.60 -0.41
C ARG A 28 -18.25 10.91 -0.82
N ALA A 29 -17.15 11.24 -0.15
CA ALA A 29 -16.43 12.50 -0.40
C ALA A 29 -15.85 12.55 -1.82
N MET A 30 -15.25 11.46 -2.27
CA MET A 30 -14.62 11.39 -3.59
C MET A 30 -15.61 11.32 -4.74
N SER A 31 -16.83 10.78 -4.51
CA SER A 31 -17.91 10.75 -5.51
C SER A 31 -18.81 11.99 -5.48
N GLY A 32 -18.54 12.95 -4.59
CA GLY A 32 -19.33 14.17 -4.46
C GLY A 32 -20.78 13.94 -3.96
N VAL A 33 -21.03 12.80 -3.31
CA VAL A 33 -22.35 12.48 -2.75
C VAL A 33 -22.55 13.22 -1.43
N SER A 34 -23.66 13.97 -1.29
CA SER A 34 -23.96 14.68 -0.04
C SER A 34 -24.30 13.72 1.12
N ALA A 35 -24.09 14.18 2.36
CA ALA A 35 -24.45 13.41 3.55
C ALA A 35 -25.97 13.08 3.55
N ALA A 36 -26.81 14.04 3.20
CA ALA A 36 -28.25 13.84 3.09
C ALA A 36 -28.63 12.75 2.08
N THR A 37 -28.00 12.75 0.88
CA THR A 37 -28.23 11.75 -0.16
C THR A 37 -27.84 10.35 0.32
N ALA A 38 -26.64 10.24 0.92
CA ALA A 38 -26.12 8.96 1.43
C ALA A 38 -26.97 8.43 2.60
N ALA A 39 -27.35 9.30 3.55
CA ALA A 39 -28.20 8.95 4.69
C ALA A 39 -29.59 8.47 4.23
N ASN A 40 -30.21 9.17 3.29
CA ASN A 40 -31.50 8.77 2.70
C ASN A 40 -31.38 7.40 2.02
N ALA A 41 -30.33 7.16 1.20
CA ALA A 41 -30.10 5.86 0.56
C ALA A 41 -29.92 4.73 1.58
N ALA A 42 -29.28 5.02 2.71
CA ALA A 42 -29.04 4.08 3.79
C ALA A 42 -30.26 3.87 4.72
N GLY A 43 -31.29 4.71 4.62
CA GLY A 43 -32.47 4.69 5.52
C GLY A 43 -32.15 5.10 6.95
N ILE A 44 -31.16 5.98 7.16
CA ILE A 44 -30.71 6.51 8.46
C ILE A 44 -30.68 8.03 8.44
N SER A 45 -30.53 8.65 9.60
CA SER A 45 -30.30 10.10 9.71
C SER A 45 -28.87 10.50 9.34
N GLU A 46 -28.64 11.78 9.00
CA GLU A 46 -27.30 12.30 8.77
C GLU A 46 -26.40 12.19 10.02
N THR A 47 -26.98 12.31 11.23
CA THR A 47 -26.25 12.10 12.48
C THR A 47 -25.77 10.66 12.62
N GLU A 48 -26.61 9.67 12.28
CA GLU A 48 -26.23 8.25 12.30
C GLU A 48 -25.18 7.95 11.22
N LEU A 49 -25.28 8.58 10.05
CA LEU A 49 -24.25 8.47 9.00
C LEU A 49 -22.91 9.04 9.48
N SER A 50 -22.90 10.21 10.10
CA SER A 50 -21.70 10.81 10.67
C SER A 50 -21.05 9.91 11.73
N ALA A 51 -21.84 9.34 12.62
CA ALA A 51 -21.35 8.39 13.62
C ALA A 51 -20.78 7.10 12.99
N LEU A 52 -21.42 6.59 11.93
CA LEU A 52 -20.90 5.45 11.16
C LEU A 52 -19.57 5.79 10.49
N GLU A 53 -19.47 6.96 9.84
CA GLU A 53 -18.24 7.43 9.18
C GLU A 53 -17.08 7.66 10.16
N GLU A 54 -17.38 8.04 11.40
CA GLU A 54 -16.37 8.26 12.44
C GLU A 54 -15.92 6.97 13.12
N THR A 55 -16.85 6.06 13.40
CA THR A 55 -16.59 4.92 14.28
C THR A 55 -16.51 3.57 13.57
N GLY A 56 -16.95 3.49 12.31
CA GLY A 56 -17.09 2.24 11.55
C GLY A 56 -18.22 1.32 12.06
N ARG A 57 -19.00 1.74 13.07
CA ARG A 57 -20.04 0.90 13.68
C ARG A 57 -21.37 1.05 12.94
N ALA A 58 -21.79 -0.03 12.29
CA ALA A 58 -23.06 -0.07 11.59
C ALA A 58 -24.24 -0.20 12.56
N SER A 59 -25.28 0.63 12.37
CA SER A 59 -26.57 0.44 13.02
C SER A 59 -27.28 -0.81 12.44
N PRO A 60 -28.04 -1.57 13.24
CA PRO A 60 -28.85 -2.69 12.72
C PRO A 60 -29.88 -2.29 11.66
N ARG A 61 -30.22 -1.02 11.56
CA ARG A 61 -31.19 -0.47 10.57
C ARG A 61 -30.51 -0.03 9.27
N LEU A 62 -29.17 -0.06 9.21
CA LEU A 62 -28.41 0.44 8.08
C LEU A 62 -28.72 -0.34 6.80
N GLY A 63 -29.26 0.33 5.80
CA GLY A 63 -29.42 -0.19 4.44
C GLY A 63 -28.07 -0.22 3.68
N LEU A 64 -27.12 -1.05 4.17
CA LEU A 64 -25.72 -1.05 3.69
C LEU A 64 -25.62 -1.28 2.19
N ALA A 65 -26.45 -2.17 1.61
CA ALA A 65 -26.41 -2.46 0.18
C ALA A 65 -26.84 -1.26 -0.66
N ALA A 66 -27.90 -0.55 -0.26
CA ALA A 66 -28.37 0.65 -0.94
C ALA A 66 -27.37 1.81 -0.80
N LEU A 67 -26.75 1.96 0.37
CA LEU A 67 -25.68 2.93 0.58
C LEU A 67 -24.48 2.61 -0.35
N ALA A 68 -24.04 1.35 -0.41
CA ALA A 68 -22.95 0.95 -1.29
C ALA A 68 -23.21 1.30 -2.76
N GLN A 69 -24.42 1.00 -3.25
CA GLN A 69 -24.83 1.35 -4.62
C GLN A 69 -24.81 2.87 -4.86
N CYS A 70 -25.33 3.64 -3.91
CA CYS A 70 -25.34 5.11 -3.98
C CYS A 70 -23.91 5.69 -4.07
N LEU A 71 -22.96 5.04 -3.42
CA LEU A 71 -21.55 5.45 -3.39
C LEU A 71 -20.68 4.83 -4.50
N GLY A 72 -21.27 4.01 -5.39
CA GLY A 72 -20.52 3.33 -6.44
C GLY A 72 -19.59 2.23 -5.92
N LEU A 73 -19.91 1.66 -4.76
CA LEU A 73 -19.19 0.54 -4.16
C LEU A 73 -19.90 -0.80 -4.47
N ASN A 74 -19.15 -1.90 -4.44
CA ASN A 74 -19.71 -3.24 -4.54
C ASN A 74 -20.42 -3.64 -3.23
N PRO A 75 -21.75 -3.88 -3.22
CA PRO A 75 -22.48 -4.12 -1.98
C PRO A 75 -22.04 -5.38 -1.23
N ALA A 76 -21.79 -6.48 -1.94
CA ALA A 76 -21.40 -7.74 -1.30
C ALA A 76 -20.03 -7.67 -0.64
N ARG A 77 -19.09 -6.96 -1.26
CA ARG A 77 -17.74 -6.76 -0.71
C ARG A 77 -17.74 -5.78 0.47
N LEU A 78 -18.55 -4.71 0.39
CA LEU A 78 -18.72 -3.80 1.53
C LEU A 78 -19.36 -4.52 2.72
N GLU A 79 -20.30 -5.43 2.47
CA GLU A 79 -20.86 -6.29 3.51
C GLU A 79 -19.80 -7.23 4.11
N GLY A 80 -18.88 -7.74 3.30
CA GLY A 80 -17.72 -8.51 3.78
C GLY A 80 -16.87 -7.70 4.76
N ILE A 81 -16.54 -6.46 4.44
CA ILE A 81 -15.83 -5.53 5.34
C ILE A 81 -16.64 -5.33 6.65
N ALA A 82 -17.93 -5.06 6.53
CA ALA A 82 -18.79 -4.85 7.70
C ALA A 82 -18.87 -6.09 8.63
N LYS A 83 -18.69 -7.29 8.07
CA LYS A 83 -18.59 -8.57 8.79
C LYS A 83 -17.18 -8.88 9.33
N GLY A 84 -16.23 -7.96 9.15
CA GLY A 84 -14.87 -8.08 9.66
C GLY A 84 -13.94 -8.85 8.74
N TRP A 85 -14.15 -8.79 7.41
CA TRP A 85 -13.19 -9.36 6.45
C TRP A 85 -11.80 -8.76 6.67
N HIS A 86 -10.81 -9.62 6.63
CA HIS A 86 -9.39 -9.31 6.62
C HIS A 86 -8.68 -10.19 5.59
N PRO A 87 -7.57 -9.74 4.99
CA PRO A 87 -6.74 -10.61 4.18
C PRO A 87 -6.19 -11.77 5.03
N ALA A 88 -5.97 -12.90 4.42
CA ALA A 88 -5.32 -14.02 5.08
C ALA A 88 -3.91 -13.62 5.55
N GLU A 89 -3.48 -14.16 6.70
CA GLU A 89 -2.10 -13.99 7.16
C GLU A 89 -1.13 -14.48 6.09
N LYS A 90 -0.07 -13.70 5.82
CA LYS A 90 0.91 -14.02 4.78
C LYS A 90 2.09 -14.77 5.38
N ASP A 91 2.34 -15.96 4.86
CA ASP A 91 3.63 -16.63 5.07
C ASP A 91 4.65 -16.00 4.11
N LEU A 92 5.65 -15.32 4.64
CA LEU A 92 6.74 -14.73 3.86
C LEU A 92 7.89 -15.72 3.58
N GLY A 93 7.76 -16.98 3.97
CA GLY A 93 8.77 -18.00 3.70
C GLY A 93 9.22 -18.11 2.25
N PRO A 94 8.32 -17.96 1.24
CA PRO A 94 8.71 -17.90 -0.18
C PRO A 94 9.54 -16.67 -0.56
N TRP A 95 9.47 -15.59 0.21
CA TRP A 95 10.20 -14.33 0.00
C TRP A 95 11.17 -14.07 1.17
N ARG A 96 12.14 -14.96 1.38
CA ARG A 96 13.12 -14.86 2.48
C ARG A 96 13.89 -13.56 2.50
N GLU A 97 14.09 -12.97 1.34
CA GLU A 97 14.81 -11.73 1.08
C GLU A 97 13.89 -10.49 1.07
N LEU A 98 12.73 -10.59 1.68
CA LEU A 98 11.80 -9.48 1.92
C LEU A 98 11.68 -9.21 3.42
N ARG A 99 11.85 -7.96 3.83
CA ARG A 99 11.52 -7.48 5.18
C ARG A 99 10.53 -6.33 5.10
N VAL A 100 9.56 -6.38 5.97
CA VAL A 100 8.57 -5.32 6.15
C VAL A 100 8.91 -4.55 7.41
N PHE A 101 9.01 -3.23 7.29
CA PHE A 101 9.13 -2.33 8.43
C PHE A 101 7.86 -1.50 8.52
N THR A 102 7.21 -1.53 9.68
CA THR A 102 6.15 -0.58 9.99
C THR A 102 6.72 0.42 10.97
N THR A 103 6.86 1.66 10.53
CA THR A 103 7.41 2.76 11.32
C THR A 103 6.33 3.75 11.68
N ALA A 104 6.49 4.47 12.78
CA ALA A 104 5.51 5.42 13.27
C ALA A 104 6.12 6.81 13.46
N GLY A 105 5.36 7.83 13.09
CA GLY A 105 5.71 9.23 13.25
C GLY A 105 4.48 10.11 13.04
N GLU A 106 4.43 11.27 13.68
CA GLU A 106 3.35 12.27 13.53
C GLU A 106 1.91 11.74 13.71
N GLY A 107 1.75 10.64 14.45
CA GLY A 107 0.45 10.01 14.70
C GLY A 107 0.01 8.98 13.67
N GLU A 108 0.84 8.71 12.68
CA GLU A 108 0.60 7.75 11.60
C GLU A 108 1.59 6.60 11.64
N THR A 109 1.27 5.50 10.95
CA THR A 109 2.19 4.39 10.70
C THR A 109 2.27 4.15 9.20
N VAL A 110 3.48 3.89 8.70
CA VAL A 110 3.74 3.60 7.30
C VAL A 110 4.62 2.37 7.16
N ASN A 111 4.38 1.59 6.13
CA ASN A 111 5.20 0.45 5.76
C ASN A 111 6.28 0.87 4.77
N CYS A 112 7.49 0.37 4.99
CA CYS A 112 8.53 0.35 3.99
C CYS A 112 9.12 -1.06 3.87
N PHE A 113 9.75 -1.36 2.74
CA PHE A 113 10.10 -2.71 2.37
C PHE A 113 11.56 -2.78 1.94
N LEU A 114 12.32 -3.68 2.53
CA LEU A 114 13.69 -3.99 2.12
C LEU A 114 13.68 -5.33 1.39
N VAL A 115 14.20 -5.31 0.17
CA VAL A 115 14.36 -6.51 -0.67
C VAL A 115 15.83 -6.64 -1.01
N TRP A 116 16.34 -7.87 -1.05
CA TRP A 116 17.72 -8.10 -1.49
C TRP A 116 17.86 -9.39 -2.28
N ASP A 117 18.92 -9.48 -3.04
CA ASP A 117 19.30 -10.70 -3.71
C ASP A 117 20.14 -11.58 -2.77
N GLU A 118 19.78 -12.85 -2.66
CA GLU A 118 20.39 -13.80 -1.72
C GLU A 118 21.90 -13.98 -1.96
N VAL A 119 22.31 -14.01 -3.23
CA VAL A 119 23.67 -14.33 -3.64
C VAL A 119 24.57 -13.10 -3.58
N THR A 120 24.16 -12.00 -4.19
CA THR A 120 24.99 -10.79 -4.27
C THR A 120 24.92 -9.93 -3.02
N ARG A 121 23.89 -10.11 -2.19
CA ARG A 121 23.57 -9.28 -1.01
C ARG A 121 23.32 -7.81 -1.37
N ASP A 122 23.08 -7.52 -2.64
CA ASP A 122 22.64 -6.21 -3.10
C ASP A 122 21.18 -6.00 -2.68
N ALA A 123 20.90 -4.86 -2.08
CA ALA A 123 19.60 -4.54 -1.50
C ALA A 123 18.96 -3.30 -2.11
N ALA A 124 17.64 -3.28 -2.09
CA ALA A 124 16.78 -2.17 -2.45
C ALA A 124 15.78 -1.88 -1.33
N LEU A 125 15.62 -0.61 -0.99
CA LEU A 125 14.61 -0.13 -0.07
C LEU A 125 13.49 0.54 -0.85
N PHE A 126 12.24 0.22 -0.52
CA PHE A 126 11.04 0.84 -1.08
C PHE A 126 10.34 1.65 0.00
N ASP A 127 10.25 2.96 -0.22
CA ASP A 127 9.91 3.98 0.74
C ASP A 127 10.84 3.98 1.97
N THR A 128 10.81 5.01 2.79
CA THR A 128 11.79 5.15 3.87
C THR A 128 11.15 5.16 5.26
N GLY A 129 9.86 5.42 5.34
CA GLY A 129 9.19 5.57 6.61
C GLY A 129 9.81 6.66 7.48
N PHE A 130 9.66 6.50 8.80
CA PHE A 130 10.13 7.45 9.80
C PHE A 130 11.43 7.04 10.51
N ASP A 131 11.86 5.76 10.41
CA ASP A 131 12.98 5.23 11.21
C ASP A 131 14.15 4.73 10.35
N ALA A 132 15.06 5.65 10.03
CA ALA A 132 16.31 5.31 9.33
C ALA A 132 17.21 4.36 10.16
N LYS A 133 17.15 4.40 11.49
CA LYS A 133 18.00 3.58 12.33
C LYS A 133 17.66 2.12 12.22
N LEU A 134 16.38 1.77 12.30
CA LEU A 134 15.91 0.39 12.17
C LEU A 134 16.33 -0.24 10.83
N ILE A 135 16.19 0.52 9.74
CA ILE A 135 16.59 0.08 8.40
C ILE A 135 18.10 -0.14 8.31
N ARG A 136 18.91 0.82 8.81
CA ARG A 136 20.36 0.72 8.82
C ARG A 136 20.87 -0.47 9.63
N ASP A 137 20.29 -0.66 10.83
CA ASP A 137 20.68 -1.76 11.71
C ASP A 137 20.38 -3.13 11.04
N THR A 138 19.26 -3.25 10.34
CA THR A 138 18.92 -4.46 9.59
C THR A 138 19.88 -4.69 8.41
N ILE A 139 20.19 -3.65 7.63
CA ILE A 139 21.16 -3.73 6.53
C ILE A 139 22.51 -4.21 7.02
N ALA A 140 22.96 -3.67 8.16
CA ALA A 140 24.24 -4.06 8.76
C ALA A 140 24.20 -5.50 9.30
N ALA A 141 23.16 -5.87 10.02
CA ALA A 141 23.00 -7.21 10.60
C ALA A 141 22.93 -8.31 9.54
N GLU A 142 22.26 -8.03 8.42
CA GLU A 142 22.15 -8.95 7.29
C GLU A 142 23.36 -8.89 6.33
N GLY A 143 24.32 -8.00 6.56
CA GLY A 143 25.50 -7.84 5.69
C GLY A 143 25.14 -7.41 4.27
N LEU A 144 24.15 -6.53 4.12
CA LEU A 144 23.64 -6.08 2.83
C LEU A 144 24.37 -4.85 2.30
N THR A 145 24.35 -4.68 0.98
CA THR A 145 24.78 -3.46 0.30
C THR A 145 23.58 -2.75 -0.29
N LEU A 146 23.15 -1.64 0.31
CA LEU A 146 22.03 -0.86 -0.22
C LEU A 146 22.45 -0.17 -1.52
N ARG A 147 21.88 -0.63 -2.65
CA ARG A 147 22.13 -0.11 -4.00
C ARG A 147 21.09 0.91 -4.44
N HIS A 148 19.83 0.68 -4.06
CA HIS A 148 18.71 1.45 -4.57
C HIS A 148 17.76 1.85 -3.44
N ILE A 149 17.20 3.06 -3.54
CA ILE A 149 16.01 3.50 -2.82
C ILE A 149 14.96 3.84 -3.88
N PHE A 150 13.81 3.23 -3.78
CA PHE A 150 12.65 3.44 -4.64
C PHE A 150 11.57 4.16 -3.84
N ILE A 151 11.06 5.27 -4.35
CA ILE A 151 9.99 6.05 -3.71
C ILE A 151 8.71 5.85 -4.50
N THR A 152 7.67 5.33 -3.84
CA THR A 152 6.35 5.10 -4.46
C THR A 152 5.66 6.42 -4.76
N HIS A 153 5.74 7.38 -3.86
CA HIS A 153 5.29 8.75 -4.03
C HIS A 153 5.89 9.67 -2.95
N SER A 154 5.80 10.98 -3.14
CA SER A 154 6.56 11.96 -2.35
C SER A 154 5.82 12.49 -1.11
N HIS A 155 4.82 11.80 -0.57
CA HIS A 155 4.23 12.18 0.71
C HIS A 155 5.23 11.99 1.85
N PHE A 156 5.08 12.80 2.88
CA PHE A 156 6.08 12.97 3.94
C PHE A 156 6.41 11.66 4.66
N ASP A 157 5.42 10.88 5.01
CA ASP A 157 5.55 9.60 5.70
C ASP A 157 6.35 8.56 4.89
N HIS A 158 6.31 8.62 3.55
CA HIS A 158 7.10 7.75 2.66
C HIS A 158 8.55 8.19 2.49
N VAL A 159 8.85 9.48 2.71
CA VAL A 159 10.19 10.06 2.45
C VAL A 159 10.87 10.64 3.69
N SER A 160 10.26 10.56 4.87
CA SER A 160 10.73 11.23 6.09
C SER A 160 12.17 10.86 6.45
N ALA A 161 12.54 9.58 6.36
CA ALA A 161 13.90 9.13 6.67
C ALA A 161 14.89 9.19 5.49
N LEU A 162 14.46 9.66 4.29
CA LEU A 162 15.28 9.62 3.06
C LEU A 162 16.61 10.39 3.21
N GLY A 163 16.56 11.56 3.84
CA GLY A 163 17.77 12.38 4.07
C GLY A 163 18.84 11.63 4.86
N ALA A 164 18.44 11.07 6.01
CA ALA A 164 19.32 10.31 6.89
C ALA A 164 19.86 9.01 6.24
N LEU A 165 19.04 8.36 5.41
CA LEU A 165 19.47 7.16 4.67
C LEU A 165 20.47 7.50 3.57
N ARG A 166 20.27 8.60 2.83
CA ARG A 166 21.24 9.04 1.81
C ARG A 166 22.57 9.50 2.40
N GLU A 167 22.54 10.11 3.58
CA GLU A 167 23.76 10.44 4.32
C GLU A 167 24.53 9.18 4.73
N ALA A 168 23.82 8.17 5.25
CA ALA A 168 24.42 6.90 5.66
C ALA A 168 24.92 6.05 4.48
N PHE A 169 24.25 6.13 3.33
CA PHE A 169 24.54 5.38 2.11
C PHE A 169 24.78 6.29 0.91
N PRO A 170 25.89 7.04 0.85
CA PRO A 170 26.10 8.10 -0.15
C PRO A 170 26.19 7.61 -1.61
N LYS A 171 26.38 6.31 -1.81
CA LYS A 171 26.43 5.69 -3.15
C LYS A 171 25.08 5.10 -3.60
N VAL A 172 24.04 5.21 -2.77
CA VAL A 172 22.70 4.68 -3.11
C VAL A 172 22.10 5.48 -4.27
N ARG A 173 21.48 4.77 -5.21
CA ARG A 173 20.73 5.38 -6.30
C ARG A 173 19.27 5.56 -5.88
N LEU A 174 18.76 6.77 -6.03
CA LEU A 174 17.35 7.08 -5.81
C LEU A 174 16.57 6.88 -7.11
N HIS A 175 15.35 6.36 -6.98
CA HIS A 175 14.36 6.20 -8.07
C HIS A 175 13.03 6.80 -7.61
N SER A 176 12.51 7.74 -8.39
CA SER A 176 11.24 8.42 -8.09
C SER A 176 10.56 8.87 -9.38
N SER A 177 9.24 9.01 -9.38
CA SER A 177 8.52 9.65 -10.47
C SER A 177 8.19 11.13 -10.20
N SER A 178 8.66 11.67 -9.08
CA SER A 178 8.48 13.08 -8.73
C SER A 178 9.15 13.99 -9.76
N LYS A 179 8.41 14.99 -10.22
CA LYS A 179 8.94 16.07 -11.09
C LYS A 179 10.01 16.90 -10.43
N ASN A 180 10.07 16.88 -9.09
CA ASN A 180 11.07 17.60 -8.30
C ASN A 180 12.36 16.79 -8.10
N ALA A 181 12.36 15.49 -8.40
CA ALA A 181 13.57 14.69 -8.35
C ALA A 181 14.53 15.09 -9.49
N PRO A 182 15.87 15.00 -9.28
CA PRO A 182 16.86 15.14 -10.36
C PRO A 182 16.56 14.18 -11.52
N VAL A 183 16.82 14.61 -12.75
CA VAL A 183 16.45 13.88 -13.97
C VAL A 183 17.06 12.47 -14.02
N ASP A 184 18.29 12.33 -13.54
CA ASP A 184 19.01 11.04 -13.47
C ASP A 184 18.47 10.07 -12.39
N GLN A 185 17.60 10.58 -11.50
CA GLN A 185 16.93 9.82 -10.44
C GLN A 185 15.45 9.54 -10.77
N ARG A 186 14.96 10.00 -11.92
CA ARG A 186 13.59 9.73 -12.34
C ARG A 186 13.47 8.38 -13.00
N ASN A 187 12.37 7.70 -12.70
CA ASN A 187 11.98 6.47 -13.37
C ASN A 187 11.87 6.71 -14.89
N LYS A 188 12.35 5.76 -15.69
CA LYS A 188 12.27 5.83 -17.15
C LYS A 188 11.30 4.78 -17.65
N PRO A 189 10.42 5.11 -18.60
CA PRO A 189 9.45 4.17 -19.14
C PRO A 189 10.12 2.86 -19.59
N SER A 190 9.52 1.73 -19.22
CA SER A 190 9.98 0.38 -19.55
C SER A 190 11.39 0.01 -19.03
N GLU A 191 11.94 0.77 -18.10
CA GLU A 191 13.23 0.44 -17.47
C GLU A 191 13.07 -0.82 -16.59
N ILE A 192 14.02 -1.73 -16.72
CA ILE A 192 14.19 -2.87 -15.83
C ILE A 192 15.46 -2.62 -15.03
N ILE A 193 15.32 -2.53 -13.70
CA ILE A 193 16.42 -2.29 -12.80
C ILE A 193 16.83 -3.62 -12.18
N PRO A 194 18.04 -4.13 -12.46
CA PRO A 194 18.52 -5.36 -11.86
C PRO A 194 18.90 -5.14 -10.40
N LEU A 195 18.58 -6.14 -9.56
CA LEU A 195 19.01 -6.24 -8.18
C LEU A 195 19.56 -7.66 -7.96
N GLY A 196 20.82 -7.88 -8.29
CA GLY A 196 21.37 -9.22 -8.43
C GLY A 196 20.60 -10.05 -9.46
N GLY A 197 20.02 -11.17 -9.06
CA GLY A 197 19.14 -12.01 -9.87
C GLY A 197 17.71 -11.48 -9.98
N LEU A 198 17.30 -10.61 -9.06
CA LEU A 198 15.96 -10.02 -9.06
C LEU A 198 15.84 -8.89 -10.10
N ARG A 199 14.61 -8.59 -10.49
CA ARG A 199 14.29 -7.51 -11.42
C ARG A 199 13.22 -6.61 -10.83
N VAL A 200 13.49 -5.30 -10.82
CA VAL A 200 12.52 -4.28 -10.42
C VAL A 200 12.04 -3.56 -11.67
N THR A 201 10.72 -3.53 -11.85
CA THR A 201 10.04 -2.72 -12.85
C THR A 201 9.06 -1.79 -12.15
N TYR A 202 8.56 -0.76 -12.84
CA TYR A 202 7.54 0.09 -12.26
C TYR A 202 6.34 0.26 -13.20
N ARG A 203 5.22 0.63 -12.62
CA ARG A 203 3.97 0.97 -13.29
C ARG A 203 3.45 2.27 -12.74
N GLU A 204 3.03 3.18 -13.60
CA GLU A 204 2.45 4.44 -13.18
C GLU A 204 1.07 4.23 -12.55
N THR A 205 0.93 4.64 -11.29
CA THR A 205 -0.31 4.55 -10.53
C THR A 205 -0.68 5.90 -9.89
N PRO A 206 -0.71 7.00 -10.70
CA PRO A 206 -1.14 8.30 -10.21
C PRO A 206 -2.63 8.29 -9.84
N GLY A 207 -3.03 9.27 -9.04
CA GLY A 207 -4.41 9.51 -8.60
C GLY A 207 -4.49 9.81 -7.12
N HIS A 208 -3.82 9.02 -6.26
CA HIS A 208 -3.55 9.40 -4.88
C HIS A 208 -2.52 10.54 -4.83
N ALA A 209 -1.39 10.35 -5.45
CA ALA A 209 -0.38 11.37 -5.70
C ALA A 209 -0.07 11.48 -7.19
N GLU A 210 0.43 12.65 -7.65
CA GLU A 210 0.78 12.87 -9.05
C GLU A 210 1.92 11.97 -9.50
N ASP A 211 2.89 11.74 -8.62
CA ASP A 211 4.09 10.93 -8.83
C ASP A 211 3.92 9.47 -8.38
N GLY A 212 2.66 9.04 -8.14
CA GLY A 212 2.34 7.70 -7.66
C GLY A 212 2.79 6.60 -8.61
N VAL A 213 3.57 5.65 -8.11
CA VAL A 213 4.03 4.46 -8.85
C VAL A 213 3.94 3.20 -8.00
N THR A 214 3.74 2.09 -8.67
CA THR A 214 3.84 0.74 -8.11
C THR A 214 5.12 0.09 -8.64
N TYR A 215 5.99 -0.38 -7.76
CA TYR A 215 7.15 -1.17 -8.12
C TYR A 215 6.82 -2.66 -8.05
N VAL A 216 7.22 -3.40 -9.10
CA VAL A 216 7.02 -4.84 -9.17
C VAL A 216 8.38 -5.51 -9.15
N VAL A 217 8.60 -6.34 -8.13
CA VAL A 217 9.79 -7.17 -8.00
C VAL A 217 9.45 -8.59 -8.44
N GLY A 218 10.24 -9.11 -9.35
CA GLY A 218 10.05 -10.44 -9.90
C GLY A 218 11.37 -11.20 -10.00
N ASN A 219 11.28 -12.39 -10.59
CA ASN A 219 12.40 -13.30 -10.75
C ASN A 219 12.98 -13.79 -9.41
N TRP A 220 12.08 -14.03 -8.45
CA TRP A 220 12.42 -14.58 -7.14
C TRP A 220 12.98 -16.00 -7.24
N GLN A 221 13.80 -16.36 -6.28
CA GLN A 221 14.25 -17.74 -6.09
C GLN A 221 13.03 -18.68 -5.89
N GLU A 222 13.18 -19.94 -6.27
CA GLU A 222 12.13 -20.98 -6.09
C GLU A 222 10.79 -20.60 -6.76
N ASP A 223 10.81 -19.78 -7.83
CA ASP A 223 9.62 -19.32 -8.56
C ASP A 223 8.55 -18.65 -7.68
N ALA A 224 8.95 -18.02 -6.57
CA ALA A 224 8.02 -17.30 -5.72
C ALA A 224 7.23 -16.23 -6.50
N PRO A 225 5.96 -15.99 -6.16
CA PRO A 225 5.15 -14.98 -6.84
C PRO A 225 5.77 -13.59 -6.81
N HIS A 226 5.43 -12.74 -7.78
CA HIS A 226 5.85 -11.34 -7.78
C HIS A 226 5.41 -10.60 -6.51
N VAL A 227 6.17 -9.60 -6.13
CA VAL A 227 5.84 -8.64 -5.07
C VAL A 227 5.56 -7.29 -5.71
N ALA A 228 4.43 -6.68 -5.41
CA ALA A 228 4.06 -5.35 -5.85
C ALA A 228 4.04 -4.39 -4.65
N ILE A 229 4.99 -3.47 -4.59
CA ILE A 229 5.04 -2.40 -3.61
C ILE A 229 4.24 -1.24 -4.20
N VAL A 230 3.06 -0.98 -3.63
CA VAL A 230 2.03 -0.16 -4.26
C VAL A 230 1.88 1.23 -3.65
N GLY A 231 2.62 1.54 -2.57
CA GLY A 231 2.41 2.76 -1.81
C GLY A 231 0.93 2.90 -1.44
N ASP A 232 0.38 4.07 -1.66
CA ASP A 232 -1.01 4.39 -1.33
C ASP A 232 -1.98 4.26 -2.51
N ALA A 233 -1.59 3.53 -3.54
CA ALA A 233 -2.51 3.27 -4.65
C ALA A 233 -3.69 2.38 -4.24
N ILE A 234 -3.43 1.35 -3.42
CA ILE A 234 -4.46 0.42 -2.91
C ILE A 234 -4.04 -0.10 -1.54
N PHE A 235 -5.02 -0.33 -0.66
CA PHE A 235 -4.86 -0.97 0.64
C PHE A 235 -5.70 -2.25 0.70
N ALA A 236 -5.45 -3.09 1.68
CA ALA A 236 -6.30 -4.27 1.92
C ALA A 236 -7.75 -3.85 2.17
N GLY A 237 -8.65 -4.20 1.25
CA GLY A 237 -10.07 -3.85 1.30
C GLY A 237 -10.39 -2.39 1.03
N SER A 238 -9.43 -1.56 0.64
CA SER A 238 -9.63 -0.14 0.39
C SER A 238 -8.74 0.40 -0.73
N ILE A 239 -8.73 1.71 -0.92
CA ILE A 239 -7.92 2.45 -1.90
C ILE A 239 -7.44 3.77 -1.29
N GLY A 240 -6.30 4.28 -1.69
CA GLY A 240 -5.85 5.62 -1.34
C GLY A 240 -6.83 6.70 -1.80
N ARG A 241 -6.87 7.83 -1.10
CA ARG A 241 -7.70 8.97 -1.52
C ARG A 241 -7.25 9.47 -2.88
N GLY A 242 -8.21 9.77 -3.75
CA GLY A 242 -7.93 10.35 -5.08
C GLY A 242 -7.64 11.85 -5.00
N ASN A 243 -6.58 12.24 -4.28
CA ASN A 243 -6.25 13.65 -4.05
C ASN A 243 -5.98 14.42 -5.35
N GLN A 244 -5.48 13.73 -6.37
CA GLN A 244 -5.29 14.28 -7.72
C GLN A 244 -6.51 14.04 -8.60
N SER A 245 -6.99 12.79 -8.65
CA SER A 245 -8.16 12.40 -9.40
C SER A 245 -8.67 11.04 -8.92
N TRP A 246 -9.93 11.01 -8.46
CA TRP A 246 -10.59 9.79 -8.00
C TRP A 246 -10.75 8.74 -9.09
N ASP A 247 -11.22 9.16 -10.25
CA ASP A 247 -11.44 8.24 -11.38
C ASP A 247 -10.12 7.69 -11.91
N LEU A 248 -9.09 8.53 -12.01
CA LEU A 248 -7.76 8.11 -12.42
C LEU A 248 -7.17 7.10 -11.43
N ALA A 249 -7.28 7.33 -10.11
CA ALA A 249 -6.81 6.40 -9.08
C ALA A 249 -7.44 5.02 -9.26
N ARG A 250 -8.77 4.95 -9.36
CA ARG A 250 -9.51 3.70 -9.57
C ARG A 250 -9.14 3.02 -10.89
N GLN A 251 -9.04 3.79 -11.97
CA GLN A 251 -8.64 3.29 -13.29
C GLN A 251 -7.24 2.68 -13.23
N LYS A 252 -6.27 3.41 -12.67
CA LYS A 252 -4.87 2.95 -12.61
C LYS A 252 -4.69 1.71 -11.74
N VAL A 253 -5.39 1.60 -10.63
CA VAL A 253 -5.38 0.38 -9.82
C VAL A 253 -5.90 -0.82 -10.64
N ARG A 254 -7.04 -0.66 -11.35
CA ARG A 254 -7.57 -1.74 -12.21
C ARG A 254 -6.59 -2.16 -13.30
N GLU A 255 -5.99 -1.19 -13.99
CA GLU A 255 -5.13 -1.44 -15.15
C GLU A 255 -3.74 -1.93 -14.77
N GLN A 256 -3.16 -1.38 -13.71
CA GLN A 256 -1.74 -1.55 -13.40
C GLN A 256 -1.48 -2.54 -12.27
N ILE A 257 -2.40 -2.68 -11.31
CA ILE A 257 -2.22 -3.55 -10.15
C ILE A 257 -3.08 -4.81 -10.26
N LEU A 258 -4.39 -4.67 -10.49
CA LEU A 258 -5.30 -5.81 -10.50
C LEU A 258 -5.17 -6.69 -11.76
N THR A 259 -4.35 -6.30 -12.74
CA THR A 259 -3.97 -7.13 -13.89
C THR A 259 -2.74 -8.00 -13.64
N LEU A 260 -2.04 -7.81 -12.52
CA LEU A 260 -0.95 -8.68 -12.12
C LEU A 260 -1.45 -10.10 -11.83
N PRO A 261 -0.58 -11.11 -11.86
CA PRO A 261 -0.96 -12.49 -11.52
C PRO A 261 -1.68 -12.56 -10.16
N PRO A 262 -2.69 -13.44 -10.01
CA PRO A 262 -3.50 -13.50 -8.79
C PRO A 262 -2.72 -13.71 -7.49
N ALA A 263 -1.61 -14.47 -7.56
CA ALA A 263 -0.74 -14.77 -6.42
C ALA A 263 0.25 -13.64 -6.08
N THR A 264 0.29 -12.54 -6.86
CA THR A 264 1.19 -11.41 -6.58
C THR A 264 0.89 -10.85 -5.19
N LEU A 265 1.92 -10.78 -4.35
CA LEU A 265 1.85 -10.16 -3.03
C LEU A 265 1.74 -8.64 -3.20
N ILE A 266 0.71 -8.04 -2.63
CA ILE A 266 0.54 -6.59 -2.57
C ILE A 266 1.07 -6.08 -1.24
N CYS A 267 2.00 -5.14 -1.32
CA CYS A 267 2.67 -4.48 -0.22
C CYS A 267 2.25 -3.00 -0.17
N PRO A 268 1.19 -2.65 0.56
CA PRO A 268 0.68 -1.27 0.64
C PRO A 268 1.50 -0.41 1.60
N GLY A 269 1.43 0.92 1.43
CA GLY A 269 2.03 1.89 2.34
C GLY A 269 1.44 1.83 3.74
N HIS A 270 0.17 1.46 3.86
CA HIS A 270 -0.52 1.36 5.15
C HIS A 270 -1.34 0.06 5.24
N GLY A 271 -1.54 -0.40 6.49
CA GLY A 271 -2.32 -1.60 6.75
C GLY A 271 -1.60 -2.92 6.38
N PRO A 272 -2.33 -4.04 6.35
CA PRO A 272 -1.76 -5.37 6.15
C PRO A 272 -1.43 -5.67 4.69
N LEU A 273 -0.51 -6.62 4.49
CA LEU A 273 -0.24 -7.22 3.19
C LEU A 273 -1.48 -7.99 2.69
N THR A 274 -1.66 -7.99 1.36
CA THR A 274 -2.75 -8.70 0.70
C THR A 274 -2.25 -9.33 -0.61
N THR A 275 -3.15 -9.83 -1.45
CA THR A 275 -2.81 -10.34 -2.78
C THR A 275 -3.77 -9.76 -3.83
N VAL A 276 -3.35 -9.82 -5.09
CA VAL A 276 -4.23 -9.43 -6.20
C VAL A 276 -5.54 -10.21 -6.18
N ALA A 277 -5.49 -11.52 -5.88
CA ALA A 277 -6.70 -12.35 -5.79
C ALA A 277 -7.65 -11.89 -4.69
N GLU A 278 -7.12 -11.58 -3.49
CA GLU A 278 -7.92 -11.11 -2.36
C GLU A 278 -8.58 -9.77 -2.66
N GLU A 279 -7.84 -8.82 -3.23
CA GLU A 279 -8.40 -7.51 -3.57
C GLU A 279 -9.44 -7.59 -4.68
N LYS A 280 -9.22 -8.42 -5.69
CA LYS A 280 -10.24 -8.67 -6.73
C LYS A 280 -11.51 -9.30 -6.18
N ALA A 281 -11.41 -10.08 -5.11
CA ALA A 281 -12.57 -10.74 -4.51
C ALA A 281 -13.29 -9.85 -3.48
N ASN A 282 -12.57 -9.03 -2.72
CA ASN A 282 -13.11 -8.44 -1.48
C ASN A 282 -13.06 -6.91 -1.42
N ASN A 283 -12.29 -6.24 -2.27
CA ASN A 283 -12.18 -4.78 -2.23
C ASN A 283 -13.47 -4.13 -2.78
N PRO A 284 -14.19 -3.32 -1.99
CA PRO A 284 -15.49 -2.77 -2.41
C PRO A 284 -15.41 -1.72 -3.51
N PHE A 285 -14.23 -1.18 -3.79
CA PHE A 285 -14.03 -0.15 -4.82
C PHE A 285 -13.91 -0.71 -6.25
N PHE A 286 -13.82 -2.06 -6.41
CA PHE A 286 -13.50 -2.70 -7.72
C PHE A 286 -14.46 -3.83 -8.14
#